data_2f1412954e7c83b2512e454e07c6d929
#
_entry.id   2f1412954e7c83b2512e454e07c6d929
#
_cell.length_a   1.000
_cell.length_b   1.000
_cell.length_c   1.000
_cell.angle_alpha   90.00
_cell.angle_beta   90.00
_cell.angle_gamma   90.00
#
_symmetry.space_group_name_H-M   'P 1'
#
loop_
_entity.id
_entity.type
_entity.pdbx_description
1 polymer ?
#
loop_
_entity_poly.entity_id
_entity_poly.type
_entity_poly.pdbx_seq_one_letter_code
_entity_poly.pdbx_strand_id
1 'polypeptide(L)'
;DATAEAEGSTEHAQPMHVATDPRVCAWIIHTSGTTGRPRAAMLTHGSLAAAVVNTAIARPMADDDVYLFPFPLFHVAAYNVLHAHLRRRPVVLIPRFEPAAFMRTVQDEGVTSCSLAPTMVSMLLDHPEFSPAALAGLRQIAYGASSMPGSLLRRVLEELPEVGLAH
;
A
#
# COMPACT_ATOMS: atom_id res chain seq x y z
N ASP A 1 30.57 7.89 30.51
CA ASP A 1 29.32 7.83 31.26
C ASP A 1 28.56 9.12 31.09
N ALA A 2 27.67 9.17 30.17
CA ALA A 2 26.57 10.14 30.08
C ALA A 2 25.47 9.55 29.22
N THR A 3 24.62 8.71 29.77
CA THR A 3 23.30 8.37 29.27
C THR A 3 22.39 9.56 29.53
N ALA A 4 22.24 10.41 28.54
CA ALA A 4 21.18 11.41 28.50
C ALA A 4 19.91 10.74 28.01
N GLU A 5 19.04 10.31 28.90
CA GLU A 5 17.66 9.97 28.61
C GLU A 5 16.95 11.23 28.13
N ALA A 6 16.63 11.28 26.84
CA ALA A 6 15.76 12.31 26.29
C ALA A 6 14.33 11.96 26.73
N GLU A 7 13.88 12.50 27.86
CA GLU A 7 12.47 12.60 28.19
C GLU A 7 11.77 13.48 27.15
N GLY A 8 11.24 12.84 26.11
CA GLY A 8 10.37 13.49 25.15
C GLY A 8 9.05 13.84 25.82
N SER A 9 8.85 15.11 26.14
CA SER A 9 7.55 15.64 26.53
C SER A 9 6.55 15.37 25.41
N THR A 10 5.60 14.48 25.64
CA THR A 10 4.41 14.31 24.81
C THR A 10 3.47 15.52 25.02
N GLU A 11 3.88 16.68 24.53
CA GLU A 11 2.91 17.74 24.26
C GLU A 11 1.96 17.20 23.19
N HIS A 12 0.71 16.99 23.55
CA HIS A 12 -0.35 16.67 22.63
C HIS A 12 -0.50 17.85 21.66
N ALA A 13 0.18 17.75 20.51
CA ALA A 13 0.02 18.72 19.45
C ALA A 13 -1.47 18.74 19.05
N GLN A 14 -2.12 19.89 19.27
CA GLN A 14 -3.50 20.03 18.84
C GLN A 14 -3.58 19.93 17.31
N PRO A 15 -4.56 19.21 16.77
CA PRO A 15 -4.72 19.10 15.32
C PRO A 15 -4.89 20.49 14.72
N MET A 16 -3.97 20.88 13.86
CA MET A 16 -4.05 22.14 13.15
C MET A 16 -5.11 22.01 12.04
N HIS A 17 -6.27 22.62 12.25
CA HIS A 17 -7.30 22.73 11.21
C HIS A 17 -6.86 23.78 10.17
N VAL A 18 -6.18 23.32 9.12
CA VAL A 18 -5.91 24.16 7.95
C VAL A 18 -7.07 23.99 6.97
N ALA A 19 -7.84 25.06 6.77
CA ALA A 19 -8.84 25.09 5.70
C ALA A 19 -8.11 25.01 4.35
N THR A 20 -8.24 23.90 3.65
CA THR A 20 -7.56 23.67 2.38
C THR A 20 -8.56 23.82 1.23
N ASP A 21 -8.26 24.70 0.26
CA ASP A 21 -9.03 24.75 -0.99
C ASP A 21 -8.85 23.44 -1.75
N PRO A 22 -9.94 22.70 -2.07
CA PRO A 22 -9.87 21.42 -2.77
C PRO A 22 -9.23 21.53 -4.17
N ARG A 23 -9.09 22.72 -4.72
CA ARG A 23 -8.48 22.97 -6.03
C ARG A 23 -6.95 23.14 -5.96
N VAL A 24 -6.38 23.32 -4.78
CA VAL A 24 -4.93 23.44 -4.60
C VAL A 24 -4.26 22.10 -4.85
N CYS A 25 -3.06 22.13 -5.46
CA CYS A 25 -2.25 20.95 -5.69
C CYS A 25 -1.81 20.33 -4.35
N ALA A 26 -2.15 19.06 -4.16
CA ALA A 26 -1.79 18.29 -2.97
C ALA A 26 -0.62 17.34 -3.23
N TRP A 27 -0.47 16.86 -4.47
CA TRP A 27 0.53 15.86 -4.79
C TRP A 27 0.97 15.97 -6.25
N ILE A 28 2.26 15.79 -6.50
CA ILE A 28 2.84 15.75 -7.84
C ILE A 28 3.44 14.37 -8.07
N ILE A 29 2.93 13.67 -9.09
CA ILE A 29 3.39 12.34 -9.47
C ILE A 29 4.06 12.40 -10.83
N HIS A 30 5.30 11.91 -10.89
CA HIS A 30 6.04 11.85 -12.13
C HIS A 30 5.72 10.56 -12.91
N THR A 31 5.55 10.69 -14.21
CA THR A 31 5.41 9.57 -15.15
C THR A 31 6.61 9.54 -16.08
N SER A 32 6.96 8.35 -16.57
CA SER A 32 8.13 8.17 -17.47
C SER A 32 8.01 8.92 -18.80
N GLY A 33 6.81 9.37 -19.18
CA GLY A 33 6.57 10.07 -20.44
C GLY A 33 6.96 9.27 -21.69
N THR A 34 6.05 9.10 -22.63
CA THR A 34 6.30 8.38 -23.91
C THR A 34 7.34 9.07 -24.81
N THR A 35 7.65 10.34 -24.53
CA THR A 35 8.61 11.17 -25.31
C THR A 35 10.00 11.24 -24.66
N GLY A 36 10.28 10.44 -23.64
CA GLY A 36 11.56 10.46 -22.93
C GLY A 36 11.75 11.60 -21.91
N ARG A 37 10.83 12.56 -21.84
CA ARG A 37 10.83 13.58 -20.80
C ARG A 37 9.81 13.23 -19.72
N PRO A 38 10.22 13.15 -18.43
CA PRO A 38 9.26 12.95 -17.35
C PRO A 38 8.17 14.02 -17.37
N ARG A 39 6.93 13.61 -17.20
CA ARG A 39 5.80 14.51 -17.01
C ARG A 39 5.34 14.47 -15.58
N ALA A 40 4.96 15.60 -15.02
CA ALA A 40 4.41 15.70 -13.68
C ALA A 40 2.88 15.85 -13.76
N ALA A 41 2.16 14.91 -13.17
CA ALA A 41 0.72 15.01 -12.97
C ALA A 41 0.46 15.67 -11.62
N MET A 42 -0.26 16.79 -11.64
CA MET A 42 -0.68 17.49 -10.41
C MET A 42 -2.03 16.94 -9.96
N LEU A 43 -2.08 16.43 -8.74
CA LEU A 43 -3.31 16.00 -8.09
C LEU A 43 -3.73 17.04 -7.07
N THR A 44 -4.97 17.51 -7.16
CA THR A 44 -5.51 18.47 -6.18
C THR A 44 -5.98 17.73 -4.93
N HIS A 45 -6.15 18.45 -3.81
CA HIS A 45 -6.75 17.90 -2.60
C HIS A 45 -8.11 17.26 -2.88
N GLY A 46 -8.94 17.89 -3.70
CA GLY A 46 -10.26 17.37 -4.07
C GLY A 46 -10.20 16.09 -4.88
N SER A 47 -9.32 16.03 -5.90
CA SER A 47 -9.17 14.81 -6.71
C SER A 47 -8.60 13.63 -5.91
N LEU A 48 -7.65 13.91 -5.04
CA LEU A 48 -7.05 12.90 -4.16
C LEU A 48 -8.07 12.38 -3.13
N ALA A 49 -8.82 13.27 -2.48
CA ALA A 49 -9.88 12.90 -1.56
C ALA A 49 -10.96 12.04 -2.25
N ALA A 50 -11.38 12.43 -3.47
CA ALA A 50 -12.34 11.65 -4.25
C ALA A 50 -11.82 10.24 -4.57
N ALA A 51 -10.54 10.13 -4.96
CA ALA A 51 -9.92 8.82 -5.23
C ALA A 51 -9.89 7.94 -3.98
N VAL A 52 -9.55 8.50 -2.82
CA VAL A 52 -9.53 7.79 -1.53
C VAL A 52 -10.93 7.32 -1.14
N VAL A 53 -11.95 8.20 -1.24
CA VAL A 53 -13.34 7.85 -0.91
C VAL A 53 -13.89 6.77 -1.85
N ASN A 54 -13.67 6.91 -3.17
CA ASN A 54 -14.10 5.91 -4.14
C ASN A 54 -13.44 4.55 -3.88
N THR A 55 -12.17 4.55 -3.49
CA THR A 55 -11.46 3.32 -3.10
C THR A 55 -12.06 2.72 -1.84
N ALA A 56 -12.41 3.53 -0.85
CA ALA A 56 -13.03 3.07 0.39
C ALA A 56 -14.41 2.42 0.17
N ILE A 57 -15.15 2.89 -0.86
CA ILE A 57 -16.42 2.29 -1.27
C ILE A 57 -16.19 0.97 -2.03
N ALA A 58 -15.26 0.99 -2.99
CA ALA A 58 -15.02 -0.17 -3.86
C ALA A 58 -14.28 -1.32 -3.15
N ARG A 59 -13.44 -0.98 -2.18
CA ARG A 59 -12.62 -1.92 -1.40
C ARG A 59 -12.69 -1.57 0.09
N PRO A 60 -13.79 -1.93 0.76
CA PRO A 60 -13.91 -1.68 2.20
C PRO A 60 -12.83 -2.44 2.96
N MET A 61 -12.26 -1.80 3.98
CA MET A 61 -11.34 -2.43 4.92
C MET A 61 -12.08 -2.83 6.19
N ALA A 62 -11.75 -4.01 6.71
CA ALA A 62 -12.26 -4.49 7.99
C ALA A 62 -11.63 -3.72 9.18
N ASP A 63 -12.24 -3.84 10.35
CA ASP A 63 -11.79 -3.09 11.53
C ASP A 63 -10.48 -3.61 12.12
N ASP A 64 -10.08 -4.80 11.76
CA ASP A 64 -8.83 -5.45 12.13
C ASP A 64 -7.80 -5.52 10.99
N ASP A 65 -8.03 -4.80 9.87
CA ASP A 65 -7.07 -4.79 8.78
C ASP A 65 -5.78 -4.07 9.13
N VAL A 66 -4.66 -4.70 8.75
CA VAL A 66 -3.31 -4.13 8.69
C VAL A 66 -2.88 -4.09 7.24
N TYR A 67 -2.57 -2.91 6.73
CA TYR A 67 -2.25 -2.70 5.32
C TYR A 67 -0.74 -2.59 5.09
N LEU A 68 -0.19 -3.44 4.22
CA LEU A 68 1.22 -3.38 3.80
C LEU A 68 1.35 -2.68 2.45
N PHE A 69 2.18 -1.64 2.42
CA PHE A 69 2.51 -0.87 1.23
C PHE A 69 3.99 -1.04 0.84
N PRO A 70 4.29 -1.82 -0.22
CA PRO A 70 5.66 -2.18 -0.58
C PRO A 70 6.24 -1.34 -1.73
N PHE A 71 5.73 -0.13 -1.91
CA PHE A 71 6.22 0.82 -2.92
C PHE A 71 6.76 2.08 -2.27
N PRO A 72 7.60 2.86 -2.97
CA PRO A 72 7.96 4.19 -2.50
C PRO A 72 6.72 5.10 -2.36
N LEU A 73 6.69 5.95 -1.34
CA LEU A 73 5.55 6.85 -1.08
C LEU A 73 5.30 7.87 -2.20
N PHE A 74 6.26 8.10 -3.09
CA PHE A 74 6.06 8.91 -4.30
C PHE A 74 5.37 8.15 -5.45
N HIS A 75 5.14 6.84 -5.30
CA HIS A 75 4.39 6.06 -6.28
C HIS A 75 2.89 6.35 -6.18
N VAL A 76 2.20 6.41 -7.34
CA VAL A 76 0.76 6.73 -7.38
C VAL A 76 -0.08 5.86 -6.44
N ALA A 77 0.26 4.60 -6.26
CA ALA A 77 -0.46 3.69 -5.36
C ALA A 77 -0.44 4.12 -3.88
N ALA A 78 0.38 5.12 -3.48
CA ALA A 78 0.42 5.60 -2.11
C ALA A 78 -0.91 6.28 -1.66
N TYR A 79 -1.84 6.59 -2.57
CA TYR A 79 -3.19 6.97 -2.18
C TYR A 79 -3.90 5.87 -1.36
N ASN A 80 -3.49 4.60 -1.49
CA ASN A 80 -4.01 3.51 -0.66
C ASN A 80 -3.56 3.63 0.81
N VAL A 81 -2.40 4.26 1.07
CA VAL A 81 -1.99 4.61 2.45
C VAL A 81 -2.99 5.61 3.05
N LEU A 82 -3.39 6.62 2.26
CA LEU A 82 -4.41 7.57 2.69
C LEU A 82 -5.78 6.90 2.89
N HIS A 83 -6.12 5.91 2.06
CA HIS A 83 -7.33 5.10 2.25
C HIS A 83 -7.29 4.34 3.59
N ALA A 84 -6.18 3.68 3.91
CA ALA A 84 -6.03 2.99 5.20
C ALA A 84 -6.14 3.98 6.37
N HIS A 85 -5.50 5.16 6.28
CA HIS A 85 -5.62 6.21 7.29
C HIS A 85 -7.04 6.77 7.43
N LEU A 86 -7.78 6.94 6.32
CA LEU A 86 -9.20 7.32 6.37
C LEU A 86 -10.02 6.31 7.18
N ARG A 87 -9.66 5.03 7.09
CA ARG A 87 -10.30 3.93 7.83
C ARG A 87 -9.67 3.70 9.22
N ARG A 88 -8.67 4.52 9.63
CA ARG A 88 -7.91 4.38 10.87
C ARG A 88 -7.24 3.00 11.02
N ARG A 89 -6.75 2.47 9.89
CA ARG A 89 -6.05 1.18 9.87
C ARG A 89 -4.54 1.38 9.93
N PRO A 90 -3.81 0.53 10.64
CA PRO A 90 -2.36 0.53 10.64
C PRO A 90 -1.81 0.33 9.21
N VAL A 91 -0.70 1.00 8.93
CA VAL A 91 0.02 0.85 7.66
C VAL A 91 1.45 0.44 7.95
N VAL A 92 1.87 -0.67 7.38
CA VAL A 92 3.25 -1.14 7.39
C VAL A 92 3.92 -0.69 6.09
N LEU A 93 5.06 -0.02 6.20
CA LEU A 93 5.84 0.43 5.07
C LEU A 93 7.14 -0.38 4.98
N ILE A 94 7.44 -0.92 3.82
CA ILE A 94 8.75 -1.49 3.55
C ILE A 94 9.46 -0.65 2.48
N PRO A 95 10.75 -0.36 2.68
CA PRO A 95 11.46 0.60 1.82
C PRO A 95 11.67 0.07 0.40
N ARG A 96 11.69 -1.24 0.25
CA ARG A 96 11.85 -1.95 -1.03
C ARG A 96 11.18 -3.32 -0.94
N PHE A 97 10.50 -3.70 -2.02
CA PHE A 97 9.96 -5.04 -2.14
C PHE A 97 11.08 -6.06 -2.33
N GLU A 98 11.09 -7.07 -1.48
CA GLU A 98 11.93 -8.25 -1.54
C GLU A 98 11.08 -9.42 -1.01
N PRO A 99 10.93 -10.54 -1.77
CA PRO A 99 9.94 -11.57 -1.45
C PRO A 99 10.06 -12.16 -0.05
N ALA A 100 11.25 -12.54 0.39
CA ALA A 100 11.45 -13.13 1.71
C ALA A 100 11.16 -12.12 2.83
N ALA A 101 11.61 -10.87 2.68
CA ALA A 101 11.32 -9.80 3.63
C ALA A 101 9.82 -9.49 3.68
N PHE A 102 9.14 -9.48 2.52
CA PHE A 102 7.70 -9.28 2.44
C PHE A 102 6.94 -10.39 3.19
N MET A 103 7.27 -11.66 2.97
CA MET A 103 6.64 -12.79 3.65
C MET A 103 6.83 -12.73 5.17
N ARG A 104 8.06 -12.43 5.63
CA ARG A 104 8.32 -12.22 7.06
C ARG A 104 7.49 -11.07 7.62
N THR A 105 7.45 -9.92 6.93
CA THR A 105 6.65 -8.77 7.37
C THR A 105 5.16 -9.10 7.47
N VAL A 106 4.63 -9.90 6.53
CA VAL A 106 3.22 -10.35 6.61
C VAL A 106 2.95 -11.10 7.92
N GLN A 107 3.86 -11.97 8.33
CA GLN A 107 3.72 -12.75 9.56
C GLN A 107 3.95 -11.92 10.82
N ASP A 108 5.05 -11.16 10.85
CA ASP A 108 5.50 -10.44 12.04
C ASP A 108 4.55 -9.28 12.41
N GLU A 109 3.99 -8.60 11.40
CA GLU A 109 3.12 -7.43 11.59
C GLU A 109 1.62 -7.78 11.48
N GLY A 110 1.28 -9.04 11.27
CA GLY A 110 -0.11 -9.48 11.13
C GLY A 110 -0.83 -8.82 9.94
N VAL A 111 -0.13 -8.66 8.82
CA VAL A 111 -0.68 -8.01 7.61
C VAL A 111 -1.83 -8.80 7.03
N THR A 112 -2.93 -8.12 6.75
CA THR A 112 -4.16 -8.73 6.19
C THR A 112 -4.45 -8.27 4.77
N SER A 113 -3.90 -7.12 4.37
CA SER A 113 -4.12 -6.56 3.04
C SER A 113 -2.87 -5.86 2.50
N CYS A 114 -2.67 -5.91 1.19
CA CYS A 114 -1.54 -5.25 0.55
C CYS A 114 -1.87 -4.81 -0.89
N SER A 115 -0.97 -4.01 -1.45
CA SER A 115 -0.96 -3.71 -2.90
C SER A 115 0.30 -4.28 -3.54
N LEU A 116 0.16 -4.98 -4.66
CA LEU A 116 1.27 -5.57 -5.41
C LEU A 116 1.13 -5.31 -6.90
N ALA A 117 2.25 -5.20 -7.61
CA ALA A 117 2.23 -5.33 -9.05
C ALA A 117 2.21 -6.83 -9.44
N PRO A 118 1.66 -7.21 -10.61
CA PRO A 118 1.65 -8.61 -11.05
C PRO A 118 3.05 -9.26 -11.07
N THR A 119 4.09 -8.50 -11.40
CA THR A 119 5.47 -8.97 -11.34
C THR A 119 5.93 -9.31 -9.91
N MET A 120 5.49 -8.54 -8.91
CA MET A 120 5.78 -8.80 -7.51
C MET A 120 5.08 -10.08 -7.03
N VAL A 121 3.84 -10.29 -7.48
CA VAL A 121 3.11 -11.54 -7.19
C VAL A 121 3.84 -12.74 -7.79
N SER A 122 4.31 -12.65 -9.05
CA SER A 122 5.12 -13.72 -9.66
C SER A 122 6.39 -13.99 -8.85
N MET A 123 7.11 -12.94 -8.46
CA MET A 123 8.34 -13.08 -7.66
C MET A 123 8.08 -13.75 -6.30
N LEU A 124 6.94 -13.49 -5.67
CA LEU A 124 6.56 -14.17 -4.43
C LEU A 124 6.33 -15.66 -4.67
N LEU A 125 5.48 -16.01 -5.64
CA LEU A 125 5.13 -17.40 -5.93
C LEU A 125 6.33 -18.23 -6.45
N ASP A 126 7.31 -17.57 -7.09
CA ASP A 126 8.51 -18.21 -7.62
C ASP A 126 9.65 -18.30 -6.58
N HIS A 127 9.47 -17.68 -5.39
CA HIS A 127 10.53 -17.64 -4.39
C HIS A 127 10.71 -19.01 -3.72
N PRO A 128 11.96 -19.50 -3.52
CA PRO A 128 12.23 -20.80 -2.90
C PRO A 128 11.62 -21.00 -1.50
N GLU A 129 11.50 -19.92 -0.74
CA GLU A 129 10.90 -19.93 0.61
C GLU A 129 9.37 -19.73 0.58
N PHE A 130 8.77 -19.59 -0.60
CA PHE A 130 7.32 -19.41 -0.68
C PHE A 130 6.59 -20.64 -0.15
N SER A 131 5.59 -20.37 0.67
CA SER A 131 4.56 -21.33 1.04
C SER A 131 3.25 -20.59 1.28
N PRO A 132 2.09 -21.19 1.03
CA PRO A 132 0.81 -20.57 1.37
C PRO A 132 0.73 -20.15 2.84
N ALA A 133 1.35 -20.91 3.73
CA ALA A 133 1.41 -20.59 5.17
C ALA A 133 2.16 -19.28 5.46
N ALA A 134 3.14 -18.91 4.66
CA ALA A 134 3.87 -17.64 4.82
C ALA A 134 2.98 -16.41 4.57
N LEU A 135 1.85 -16.59 3.88
CA LEU A 135 0.88 -15.54 3.56
C LEU A 135 -0.51 -15.79 4.17
N ALA A 136 -0.62 -16.71 5.14
CA ALA A 136 -1.91 -17.14 5.72
C ALA A 136 -2.71 -16.00 6.39
N GLY A 137 -2.06 -14.89 6.76
CA GLY A 137 -2.73 -13.70 7.30
C GLY A 137 -3.39 -12.83 6.23
N LEU A 138 -2.97 -12.94 4.96
CA LEU A 138 -3.52 -12.10 3.89
C LEU A 138 -4.95 -12.50 3.53
N ARG A 139 -5.83 -11.53 3.53
CA ARG A 139 -7.22 -11.63 3.08
C ARG A 139 -7.42 -10.99 1.70
N GLN A 140 -6.59 -9.99 1.36
CA GLN A 140 -6.75 -9.26 0.11
C GLN A 140 -5.41 -8.80 -0.48
N ILE A 141 -5.25 -9.01 -1.77
CA ILE A 141 -4.20 -8.40 -2.59
C ILE A 141 -4.87 -7.48 -3.62
N ALA A 142 -4.63 -6.18 -3.49
CA ALA A 142 -4.96 -5.23 -4.55
C ALA A 142 -3.81 -5.22 -5.57
N TYR A 143 -4.11 -5.36 -6.85
CA TYR A 143 -3.10 -5.30 -7.89
C TYR A 143 -3.42 -4.23 -8.93
N GLY A 144 -2.39 -3.69 -9.56
CA GLY A 144 -2.54 -2.63 -10.55
C GLY A 144 -1.28 -2.41 -11.35
N ALA A 145 -1.20 -1.26 -12.02
CA ALA A 145 -0.13 -0.85 -12.93
C ALA A 145 -0.08 -1.64 -14.25
N SER A 146 -0.45 -2.91 -14.29
CA SER A 146 -0.57 -3.73 -15.51
C SER A 146 -1.61 -4.82 -15.31
N SER A 147 -2.09 -5.37 -16.43
CA SER A 147 -2.97 -6.54 -16.41
C SER A 147 -2.25 -7.74 -15.79
N MET A 148 -2.95 -8.51 -14.97
CA MET A 148 -2.45 -9.78 -14.46
C MET A 148 -2.60 -10.86 -15.55
N PRO A 149 -1.52 -11.55 -15.95
CA PRO A 149 -1.62 -12.67 -16.88
C PRO A 149 -2.55 -13.76 -16.37
N GLY A 150 -3.38 -14.34 -17.23
CA GLY A 150 -4.34 -15.37 -16.83
C GLY A 150 -3.70 -16.63 -16.22
N SER A 151 -2.47 -16.97 -16.62
CA SER A 151 -1.69 -18.05 -15.98
C SER A 151 -1.31 -17.71 -14.56
N LEU A 152 -0.87 -16.47 -14.30
CA LEU A 152 -0.52 -16.01 -12.95
C LEU A 152 -1.76 -15.92 -12.07
N LEU A 153 -2.87 -15.42 -12.61
CA LEU A 153 -4.15 -15.37 -11.89
C LEU A 153 -4.59 -16.77 -11.43
N ARG A 154 -4.57 -17.76 -12.32
CA ARG A 154 -4.91 -19.15 -11.97
C ARG A 154 -4.01 -19.69 -10.87
N ARG A 155 -2.70 -19.45 -10.96
CA ARG A 155 -1.74 -19.88 -9.96
C ARG A 155 -2.02 -19.24 -8.59
N VAL A 156 -2.34 -17.95 -8.54
CA VAL A 156 -2.74 -17.29 -7.28
C VAL A 156 -3.98 -17.95 -6.68
N LEU A 157 -5.00 -18.23 -7.49
CA LEU A 157 -6.24 -18.85 -7.03
C LEU A 157 -6.02 -20.31 -6.54
N GLU A 158 -5.05 -21.02 -7.11
CA GLU A 158 -4.68 -22.38 -6.70
C GLU A 158 -3.85 -22.39 -5.41
N GLU A 159 -2.87 -21.49 -5.30
CA GLU A 159 -1.93 -21.48 -4.18
C GLU A 159 -2.42 -20.67 -2.97
N LEU A 160 -3.28 -19.66 -3.21
CA LEU A 160 -3.82 -18.75 -2.19
C LEU A 160 -5.35 -18.64 -2.32
N PRO A 161 -6.11 -19.73 -2.19
CA PRO A 161 -7.55 -19.75 -2.49
C PRO A 161 -8.39 -18.83 -1.59
N GLU A 162 -7.90 -18.51 -0.39
CA GLU A 162 -8.59 -17.66 0.57
C GLU A 162 -8.31 -16.16 0.36
N VAL A 163 -7.40 -15.81 -0.54
CA VAL A 163 -7.00 -14.43 -0.77
C VAL A 163 -7.86 -13.79 -1.86
N GLY A 164 -8.61 -12.77 -1.50
CA GLY A 164 -9.36 -11.95 -2.46
C GLY A 164 -8.43 -11.11 -3.33
N LEU A 165 -8.72 -11.04 -4.62
CA LEU A 165 -8.01 -10.19 -5.57
C LEU A 165 -8.87 -8.99 -5.97
N ALA A 166 -8.30 -7.78 -5.91
CA ALA A 166 -8.94 -6.55 -6.36
C ALA A 166 -8.06 -5.82 -7.39
N HIS A 167 -8.68 -5.31 -8.46
CA HIS A 167 -8.00 -4.53 -9.51
C HIS A 167 -8.49 -3.08 -9.54
#